data_2279513debd900edad86ff53b7d82440
#
_entry.id   2279513debd900edad86ff53b7d82440
#
_cell.length_a   1.000
_cell.length_b   1.000
_cell.length_c   1.000
_cell.angle_alpha   90.00
_cell.angle_beta   90.00
_cell.angle_gamma   90.00
#
_symmetry.space_group_name_H-M   'P 1'
#
loop_
_entity.id
_entity.type
_entity.pdbx_description
1 polymer ?
#
loop_
_entity_poly.entity_id
_entity_poly.type
_entity_poly.pdbx_seq_one_letter_code
_entity_poly.pdbx_strand_id
1 'polypeptide(L)'
;MDALDLSYLAAVSLAGAVARSCAKGLPEGWRIRLQAEAPDLPKGRWIWLHAVSVGELLLADGLVARLREAGHRVHLSTGTPAGLALMVKRLPGWDAGTGRISGGAFPLDDPEGLEPFLRRPPGLFLALETEIWPGLLQALEVRGVPRVIVNGRLTEKSLRKGGPWMRRAASRLSLVSARDEASAEAFRHLGAPDVRLGGNLKADLPPPRPLHEGWTALRAAWAGLPVAVAGNTVEDEEDLVLGAWRAAREKHPGLKLILAPRQPRRFDAVADLMAARGLAFRRASGGWGEGAPWSGTDVLLLDTLGELSAAYAEGTVALVAGGWAAAGGHNPLEPVRVGVPALVGPGFSNFEDLVPPLREAGLLQVVPAAGLGVALDAVLAAAPLRSGGPAPLPEGLRGTLDRTMGLVEPYLATLSAASGLESHRVS
;
A
#
# COMPACT_ATOMS: atom_id res chain seq x y z
N MET A 1 -13.50 -32.01 7.12
CA MET A 1 -13.59 -31.61 5.70
C MET A 1 -15.00 -31.93 5.23
N ASP A 2 -15.76 -30.95 4.80
CA ASP A 2 -17.13 -31.09 4.32
C ASP A 2 -17.20 -31.14 2.78
N ALA A 3 -18.40 -31.32 2.23
CA ALA A 3 -18.59 -31.41 0.77
C ALA A 3 -18.14 -30.13 0.03
N LEU A 4 -18.26 -28.96 0.68
CA LEU A 4 -17.84 -27.69 0.12
C LEU A 4 -16.31 -27.59 0.01
N ASP A 5 -15.61 -28.06 1.02
CA ASP A 5 -14.14 -28.15 1.01
C ASP A 5 -13.65 -29.08 -0.11
N LEU A 6 -14.28 -30.26 -0.23
CA LEU A 6 -13.93 -31.23 -1.26
C LEU A 6 -14.18 -30.67 -2.67
N SER A 7 -15.30 -29.96 -2.87
CA SER A 7 -15.59 -29.34 -4.16
C SER A 7 -14.59 -28.26 -4.56
N TYR A 8 -14.15 -27.45 -3.59
CA TYR A 8 -13.10 -26.44 -3.81
C TYR A 8 -11.77 -27.10 -4.18
N LEU A 9 -11.31 -28.03 -3.33
CA LEU A 9 -10.03 -28.72 -3.56
C LEU A 9 -10.00 -29.46 -4.92
N ALA A 10 -11.08 -30.11 -5.32
CA ALA A 10 -11.18 -30.73 -6.62
C ALA A 10 -11.03 -29.71 -7.77
N ALA A 11 -11.73 -28.56 -7.66
CA ALA A 11 -11.66 -27.50 -8.67
C ALA A 11 -10.26 -26.89 -8.79
N VAL A 12 -9.62 -26.56 -7.66
CA VAL A 12 -8.28 -25.94 -7.68
C VAL A 12 -7.18 -26.96 -8.06
N SER A 13 -7.32 -28.24 -7.69
CA SER A 13 -6.39 -29.30 -8.12
C SER A 13 -6.42 -29.48 -9.63
N LEU A 14 -7.63 -29.50 -10.24
CA LEU A 14 -7.77 -29.56 -11.70
C LEU A 14 -7.16 -28.32 -12.36
N ALA A 15 -7.48 -27.14 -11.86
CA ALA A 15 -6.93 -25.88 -12.38
C ALA A 15 -5.41 -25.84 -12.24
N GLY A 16 -4.85 -26.29 -11.13
CA GLY A 16 -3.41 -26.40 -10.88
C GLY A 16 -2.72 -27.37 -11.84
N ALA A 17 -3.30 -28.56 -12.08
CA ALA A 17 -2.79 -29.53 -13.03
C ALA A 17 -2.75 -28.96 -14.47
N VAL A 18 -3.84 -28.29 -14.89
CA VAL A 18 -3.89 -27.61 -16.19
C VAL A 18 -2.81 -26.50 -16.26
N ALA A 19 -2.70 -25.68 -15.22
CA ALA A 19 -1.70 -24.61 -15.17
C ALA A 19 -0.27 -25.17 -15.32
N ARG A 20 0.07 -26.26 -14.63
CA ARG A 20 1.39 -26.91 -14.75
C ARG A 20 1.63 -27.47 -16.16
N SER A 21 0.60 -28.06 -16.78
CA SER A 21 0.70 -28.60 -18.14
C SER A 21 0.92 -27.52 -19.20
N CYS A 22 0.40 -26.31 -18.97
CA CYS A 22 0.46 -25.19 -19.91
C CYS A 22 1.43 -24.07 -19.44
N ALA A 23 2.35 -24.34 -18.52
CA ALA A 23 3.13 -23.33 -17.81
C ALA A 23 3.83 -22.29 -18.71
N LYS A 24 4.34 -22.70 -19.90
CA LYS A 24 5.03 -21.80 -20.83
C LYS A 24 4.12 -20.73 -21.43
N GLY A 25 2.82 -21.00 -21.57
CA GLY A 25 1.81 -20.08 -22.14
C GLY A 25 1.10 -19.20 -21.11
N LEU A 26 1.36 -19.38 -19.81
CA LEU A 26 0.67 -18.64 -18.76
C LEU A 26 1.24 -17.23 -18.59
N PRO A 27 0.39 -16.28 -18.14
CA PRO A 27 0.86 -14.97 -17.66
C PRO A 27 1.93 -15.12 -16.58
N GLU A 28 2.84 -14.16 -16.51
CA GLU A 28 4.00 -14.20 -15.61
C GLU A 28 3.60 -14.42 -14.13
N GLY A 29 2.52 -13.78 -13.67
CA GLY A 29 2.03 -13.96 -12.31
C GLY A 29 1.63 -15.39 -11.96
N TRP A 30 1.16 -16.20 -12.92
CA TRP A 30 0.91 -17.63 -12.71
C TRP A 30 2.21 -18.43 -12.68
N ARG A 31 3.15 -18.09 -13.58
CA ARG A 31 4.45 -18.79 -13.67
C ARG A 31 5.26 -18.67 -12.39
N ILE A 32 5.33 -17.48 -11.78
CA ILE A 32 6.04 -17.29 -10.50
C ILE A 32 5.43 -18.12 -9.37
N ARG A 33 4.10 -18.26 -9.34
CA ARG A 33 3.41 -19.06 -8.33
C ARG A 33 3.63 -20.57 -8.51
N LEU A 34 3.76 -21.03 -9.74
CA LEU A 34 4.15 -22.42 -10.04
C LEU A 34 5.59 -22.75 -9.63
N GLN A 35 6.45 -21.73 -9.57
CA GLN A 35 7.87 -21.83 -9.19
C GLN A 35 8.11 -21.41 -7.73
N ALA A 36 7.04 -21.26 -6.93
CA ALA A 36 7.18 -20.88 -5.54
C ALA A 36 7.93 -21.96 -4.74
N GLU A 37 8.97 -21.53 -4.02
CA GLU A 37 9.81 -22.38 -3.18
C GLU A 37 9.51 -22.16 -1.71
N ALA A 38 9.35 -23.24 -0.97
CA ALA A 38 9.14 -23.19 0.46
C ALA A 38 10.44 -22.80 1.18
N PRO A 39 10.38 -21.99 2.26
CA PRO A 39 11.55 -21.65 3.04
C PRO A 39 12.08 -22.88 3.81
N ASP A 40 13.39 -22.99 3.91
CA ASP A 40 14.02 -23.99 4.79
C ASP A 40 14.04 -23.46 6.25
N LEU A 41 12.89 -23.51 6.90
CA LEU A 41 12.67 -23.01 8.25
C LEU A 41 12.15 -24.14 9.18
N PRO A 42 12.45 -24.08 10.49
CA PRO A 42 12.00 -25.10 11.42
C PRO A 42 10.48 -25.05 11.63
N LYS A 43 9.83 -26.22 11.64
CA LYS A 43 8.38 -26.38 11.83
C LYS A 43 7.89 -25.60 13.05
N GLY A 44 6.79 -24.83 12.87
CA GLY A 44 6.10 -24.11 13.94
C GLY A 44 6.86 -22.91 14.53
N ARG A 45 8.05 -22.58 13.98
CA ARG A 45 8.93 -21.51 14.54
C ARG A 45 9.15 -20.35 13.59
N TRP A 46 8.29 -20.19 12.62
CA TRP A 46 8.35 -19.08 11.67
C TRP A 46 6.96 -18.53 11.38
N ILE A 47 6.92 -17.30 10.94
CA ILE A 47 5.71 -16.58 10.55
C ILE A 47 5.67 -16.54 9.03
N TRP A 48 4.56 -16.97 8.45
CA TRP A 48 4.29 -16.75 7.05
C TRP A 48 3.52 -15.43 6.89
N LEU A 49 4.17 -14.40 6.37
CA LEU A 49 3.54 -13.11 6.09
C LEU A 49 3.26 -13.00 4.59
N HIS A 50 1.99 -12.85 4.22
CA HIS A 50 1.56 -12.76 2.83
C HIS A 50 1.05 -11.36 2.49
N ALA A 51 1.61 -10.79 1.38
CA ALA A 51 1.28 -9.49 0.82
C ALA A 51 1.28 -9.59 -0.71
N VAL A 52 0.11 -9.54 -1.36
CA VAL A 52 -0.02 -9.84 -2.80
C VAL A 52 0.65 -8.80 -3.68
N SER A 53 0.49 -7.53 -3.37
CA SER A 53 0.85 -6.42 -4.24
C SER A 53 2.00 -5.56 -3.70
N VAL A 54 2.55 -4.71 -4.57
CA VAL A 54 3.53 -3.68 -4.17
C VAL A 54 3.00 -2.81 -3.01
N GLY A 55 1.73 -2.40 -3.07
CA GLY A 55 1.12 -1.58 -2.03
C GLY A 55 1.07 -2.27 -0.67
N GLU A 56 0.72 -3.56 -0.65
CA GLU A 56 0.69 -4.36 0.57
C GLU A 56 2.09 -4.66 1.12
N LEU A 57 3.08 -4.89 0.24
CA LEU A 57 4.47 -5.05 0.66
C LEU A 57 5.01 -3.79 1.34
N LEU A 58 4.63 -2.60 0.88
CA LEU A 58 4.99 -1.35 1.54
C LEU A 58 4.32 -1.23 2.92
N LEU A 59 3.09 -1.72 3.08
CA LEU A 59 2.43 -1.79 4.40
C LEU A 59 3.10 -2.78 5.34
N ALA A 60 3.71 -3.83 4.81
CA ALA A 60 4.42 -4.83 5.59
C ALA A 60 5.71 -4.29 6.26
N ASP A 61 6.28 -3.18 5.79
CA ASP A 61 7.57 -2.63 6.29
C ASP A 61 7.59 -2.54 7.83
N GLY A 62 6.57 -1.92 8.41
CA GLY A 62 6.47 -1.76 9.87
C GLY A 62 6.28 -3.08 10.62
N LEU A 63 5.44 -3.98 10.09
CA LEU A 63 5.22 -5.30 10.67
C LEU A 63 6.49 -6.14 10.65
N VAL A 64 7.19 -6.18 9.51
CA VAL A 64 8.46 -6.92 9.36
C VAL A 64 9.51 -6.42 10.35
N ALA A 65 9.64 -5.09 10.49
CA ALA A 65 10.59 -4.50 11.43
C ALA A 65 10.28 -4.94 12.88
N ARG A 66 9.01 -4.81 13.32
CA ARG A 66 8.60 -5.20 14.68
C ARG A 66 8.78 -6.71 14.93
N LEU A 67 8.40 -7.56 13.98
CA LEU A 67 8.56 -9.01 14.11
C LEU A 67 10.04 -9.41 14.15
N ARG A 68 10.89 -8.80 13.33
CA ARG A 68 12.34 -9.02 13.35
C ARG A 68 12.96 -8.59 14.68
N GLU A 69 12.63 -7.40 15.17
CA GLU A 69 13.10 -6.85 16.45
C GLU A 69 12.68 -7.72 17.63
N ALA A 70 11.47 -8.29 17.59
CA ALA A 70 11.00 -9.29 18.54
C ALA A 70 11.68 -10.67 18.38
N GLY A 71 12.60 -10.84 17.44
CA GLY A 71 13.39 -12.05 17.24
C GLY A 71 12.71 -13.13 16.41
N HIS A 72 11.56 -12.87 15.80
CA HIS A 72 10.86 -13.85 14.98
C HIS A 72 11.52 -14.06 13.61
N ARG A 73 11.37 -15.27 13.09
CA ARG A 73 11.69 -15.61 11.68
C ARG A 73 10.46 -15.41 10.84
N VAL A 74 10.59 -14.66 9.75
CA VAL A 74 9.47 -14.32 8.87
C VAL A 74 9.82 -14.72 7.44
N HIS A 75 8.91 -15.43 6.79
CA HIS A 75 8.93 -15.62 5.36
C HIS A 75 7.82 -14.76 4.72
N LEU A 76 8.23 -13.78 3.89
CA LEU A 76 7.29 -12.98 3.14
C LEU A 76 6.95 -13.69 1.83
N SER A 77 5.70 -13.63 1.41
CA SER A 77 5.30 -14.10 0.08
C SER A 77 4.45 -13.07 -0.66
N THR A 78 4.59 -13.06 -1.99
CA THR A 78 3.82 -12.15 -2.86
C THR A 78 3.29 -12.89 -4.09
N GLY A 79 2.16 -12.39 -4.64
CA GLY A 79 1.48 -13.03 -5.75
C GLY A 79 1.73 -12.39 -7.12
N THR A 80 2.49 -11.26 -7.19
CA THR A 80 2.67 -10.49 -8.44
C THR A 80 4.14 -10.33 -8.83
N PRO A 81 4.47 -10.27 -10.15
CA PRO A 81 5.84 -10.04 -10.60
C PRO A 81 6.46 -8.74 -10.04
N ALA A 82 5.68 -7.65 -10.06
CA ALA A 82 6.12 -6.36 -9.51
C ALA A 82 6.37 -6.44 -8.00
N GLY A 83 5.52 -7.16 -7.26
CA GLY A 83 5.71 -7.44 -5.85
C GLY A 83 6.99 -8.24 -5.59
N LEU A 84 7.24 -9.28 -6.37
CA LEU A 84 8.45 -10.09 -6.24
C LEU A 84 9.72 -9.27 -6.51
N ALA A 85 9.72 -8.45 -7.55
CA ALA A 85 10.85 -7.56 -7.85
C ALA A 85 11.11 -6.55 -6.72
N LEU A 86 10.06 -5.96 -6.14
CA LEU A 86 10.19 -5.07 -4.97
C LEU A 86 10.71 -5.83 -3.75
N MET A 87 10.19 -7.03 -3.49
CA MET A 87 10.60 -7.86 -2.37
C MET A 87 12.10 -8.19 -2.44
N VAL A 88 12.60 -8.66 -3.59
CA VAL A 88 14.03 -8.95 -3.78
C VAL A 88 14.89 -7.73 -3.49
N LYS A 89 14.48 -6.55 -3.95
CA LYS A 89 15.18 -5.28 -3.68
C LYS A 89 15.18 -4.90 -2.20
N ARG A 90 14.09 -5.19 -1.47
CA ARG A 90 13.89 -4.80 -0.07
C ARG A 90 14.44 -5.79 0.95
N LEU A 91 14.54 -7.06 0.60
CA LEU A 91 14.95 -8.16 1.50
C LEU A 91 16.21 -7.85 2.30
N PRO A 92 17.32 -7.32 1.72
CA PRO A 92 18.52 -7.02 2.49
C PRO A 92 18.27 -6.00 3.62
N GLY A 93 17.44 -4.97 3.36
CA GLY A 93 17.08 -3.98 4.36
C GLY A 93 16.11 -4.51 5.42
N TRP A 94 15.17 -5.36 5.04
CA TRP A 94 14.25 -6.01 5.97
C TRP A 94 14.97 -6.99 6.89
N ASP A 95 15.88 -7.79 6.34
CA ASP A 95 16.66 -8.74 7.14
C ASP A 95 17.71 -8.05 8.00
N ALA A 96 18.30 -6.95 7.50
CA ALA A 96 19.36 -6.19 8.19
C ALA A 96 20.50 -7.07 8.71
N GLY A 97 20.86 -8.15 7.99
CA GLY A 97 21.93 -9.07 8.34
C GLY A 97 21.60 -10.06 9.47
N THR A 98 20.33 -10.17 9.87
CA THR A 98 19.92 -11.06 10.97
C THR A 98 19.73 -12.52 10.55
N GLY A 99 19.56 -12.81 9.25
CA GLY A 99 19.18 -14.12 8.74
C GLY A 99 17.78 -14.57 9.15
N ARG A 100 16.93 -13.62 9.57
CA ARG A 100 15.58 -13.91 10.07
C ARG A 100 14.48 -13.69 9.04
N ILE A 101 14.74 -12.87 8.03
CA ILE A 101 13.75 -12.51 7.03
C ILE A 101 14.11 -13.14 5.70
N SER A 102 13.18 -13.90 5.15
CA SER A 102 13.26 -14.48 3.81
C SER A 102 12.01 -14.10 3.00
N GLY A 103 12.03 -14.35 1.70
CA GLY A 103 10.84 -14.06 0.89
C GLY A 103 10.87 -14.75 -0.46
N GLY A 104 9.68 -14.90 -1.07
CA GLY A 104 9.49 -15.56 -2.34
C GLY A 104 8.09 -15.39 -2.91
N ALA A 105 7.81 -16.14 -3.95
CA ALA A 105 6.48 -16.17 -4.54
C ALA A 105 5.48 -16.93 -3.65
N PHE A 106 4.23 -16.51 -3.68
CA PHE A 106 3.13 -17.24 -3.05
C PHE A 106 2.70 -18.41 -3.96
N PRO A 107 2.57 -19.65 -3.43
CA PRO A 107 2.22 -20.81 -4.24
C PRO A 107 0.79 -20.74 -4.82
N LEU A 108 0.45 -21.65 -5.69
CA LEU A 108 -0.94 -21.90 -6.06
C LEU A 108 -1.70 -22.45 -4.84
N ASP A 109 -2.99 -22.09 -4.73
CA ASP A 109 -3.86 -22.49 -3.62
C ASP A 109 -4.45 -23.90 -3.83
N ASP A 110 -3.62 -24.82 -4.31
CA ASP A 110 -3.95 -26.23 -4.50
C ASP A 110 -3.04 -27.14 -3.68
N PRO A 111 -3.43 -28.40 -3.42
CA PRO A 111 -2.65 -29.29 -2.57
C PRO A 111 -1.19 -29.45 -2.99
N GLU A 112 -0.92 -29.53 -4.29
CA GLU A 112 0.44 -29.73 -4.81
C GLU A 112 1.31 -28.49 -4.63
N GLY A 113 0.77 -27.29 -4.88
CA GLY A 113 1.49 -26.02 -4.66
C GLY A 113 1.74 -25.74 -3.18
N LEU A 114 0.82 -26.11 -2.31
CA LEU A 114 0.90 -25.85 -0.87
C LEU A 114 1.76 -26.87 -0.12
N GLU A 115 1.85 -28.10 -0.59
CA GLU A 115 2.53 -29.21 0.12
C GLU A 115 3.97 -28.88 0.53
N PRO A 116 4.85 -28.28 -0.31
CA PRO A 116 6.21 -27.93 0.11
C PRO A 116 6.23 -27.00 1.34
N PHE A 117 5.32 -26.03 1.41
CA PHE A 117 5.22 -25.06 2.52
C PHE A 117 4.65 -25.71 3.80
N LEU A 118 3.84 -26.74 3.65
CA LEU A 118 3.12 -27.38 4.74
C LEU A 118 3.82 -28.64 5.32
N ARG A 119 4.92 -29.10 4.73
CA ARG A 119 5.79 -30.13 5.33
C ARG A 119 6.40 -29.64 6.63
N ARG A 120 6.79 -28.38 6.67
CA ARG A 120 7.24 -27.68 7.87
C ARG A 120 6.37 -26.44 8.08
N PRO A 121 5.13 -26.61 8.54
CA PRO A 121 4.16 -25.51 8.57
C PRO A 121 4.65 -24.36 9.45
N PRO A 122 4.20 -23.11 9.15
CA PRO A 122 4.46 -21.97 10.02
C PRO A 122 3.82 -22.18 11.39
N GLY A 123 4.25 -21.42 12.37
CA GLY A 123 3.56 -21.33 13.65
C GLY A 123 2.48 -20.25 13.64
N LEU A 124 2.49 -19.35 12.66
CA LEU A 124 1.49 -18.31 12.46
C LEU A 124 1.44 -17.92 10.98
N PHE A 125 0.24 -17.78 10.43
CA PHE A 125 0.00 -17.18 9.12
C PHE A 125 -0.60 -15.79 9.31
N LEU A 126 0.05 -14.78 8.75
CA LEU A 126 -0.41 -13.39 8.68
C LEU A 126 -0.65 -13.04 7.22
N ALA A 127 -1.80 -12.47 6.89
CA ALA A 127 -2.09 -11.95 5.57
C ALA A 127 -2.52 -10.48 5.64
N LEU A 128 -2.12 -9.69 4.64
CA LEU A 128 -2.54 -8.31 4.53
C LEU A 128 -3.82 -8.20 3.68
N GLU A 129 -4.65 -7.24 4.03
CA GLU A 129 -5.88 -6.82 3.33
C GLU A 129 -6.92 -7.95 3.12
N THR A 130 -7.08 -8.48 1.90
CA THR A 130 -8.24 -9.37 1.56
C THR A 130 -7.78 -10.78 1.15
N GLU A 131 -6.73 -11.30 1.74
CA GLU A 131 -6.11 -12.54 1.31
C GLU A 131 -6.77 -13.78 1.93
N ILE A 132 -7.95 -14.13 1.39
CA ILE A 132 -8.73 -15.31 1.79
C ILE A 132 -8.52 -16.43 0.77
N TRP A 133 -7.61 -17.34 1.06
CA TRP A 133 -7.22 -18.49 0.24
C TRP A 133 -7.83 -19.77 0.83
N PRO A 134 -8.95 -20.29 0.28
CA PRO A 134 -9.69 -21.39 0.93
C PRO A 134 -8.89 -22.67 1.12
N GLY A 135 -8.04 -23.04 0.16
CA GLY A 135 -7.18 -24.24 0.26
C GLY A 135 -6.13 -24.10 1.36
N LEU A 136 -5.41 -22.96 1.36
CA LEU A 136 -4.40 -22.67 2.38
C LEU A 136 -5.02 -22.58 3.78
N LEU A 137 -6.12 -21.80 3.94
CA LEU A 137 -6.75 -21.62 5.25
C LEU A 137 -7.26 -22.94 5.83
N GLN A 138 -7.82 -23.83 4.99
CA GLN A 138 -8.21 -25.18 5.39
C GLN A 138 -6.99 -26.02 5.81
N ALA A 139 -5.93 -26.00 5.00
CA ALA A 139 -4.74 -26.80 5.25
C ALA A 139 -3.99 -26.37 6.53
N LEU A 140 -4.00 -25.07 6.84
CA LEU A 140 -3.47 -24.52 8.09
C LEU A 140 -4.35 -24.84 9.30
N GLU A 141 -5.70 -24.81 9.14
CA GLU A 141 -6.65 -25.19 10.19
C GLU A 141 -6.40 -26.61 10.68
N VAL A 142 -6.32 -27.57 9.74
CA VAL A 142 -6.05 -28.99 10.07
C VAL A 142 -4.73 -29.17 10.82
N ARG A 143 -3.77 -28.27 10.64
CA ARG A 143 -2.47 -28.28 11.31
C ARG A 143 -2.43 -27.46 12.61
N GLY A 144 -3.56 -26.88 13.01
CA GLY A 144 -3.65 -26.05 14.21
C GLY A 144 -2.90 -24.71 14.11
N VAL A 145 -2.55 -24.26 12.91
CA VAL A 145 -1.84 -22.99 12.69
C VAL A 145 -2.83 -21.83 12.76
N PRO A 146 -2.60 -20.79 13.59
CA PRO A 146 -3.40 -19.58 13.60
C PRO A 146 -3.34 -18.83 12.25
N ARG A 147 -4.46 -18.25 11.85
CA ARG A 147 -4.68 -17.58 10.55
C ARG A 147 -5.25 -16.19 10.81
N VAL A 148 -4.42 -15.18 10.65
CA VAL A 148 -4.74 -13.81 11.02
C VAL A 148 -4.68 -12.92 9.77
N ILE A 149 -5.71 -12.10 9.57
CA ILE A 149 -5.67 -11.00 8.61
C ILE A 149 -5.36 -9.71 9.35
N VAL A 150 -4.39 -8.94 8.86
CA VAL A 150 -4.05 -7.61 9.35
C VAL A 150 -4.33 -6.55 8.28
N ASN A 151 -4.69 -5.34 8.70
CA ASN A 151 -5.15 -4.28 7.80
C ASN A 151 -6.33 -4.75 6.93
N GLY A 152 -7.20 -5.60 7.48
CA GLY A 152 -8.27 -6.29 6.75
C GLY A 152 -9.16 -5.29 6.02
N ARG A 153 -9.25 -5.42 4.69
CA ARG A 153 -10.10 -4.62 3.83
C ARG A 153 -11.05 -5.52 3.06
N LEU A 154 -12.35 -5.28 3.19
CA LEU A 154 -13.34 -6.00 2.41
C LEU A 154 -14.41 -5.04 1.92
N THR A 155 -14.57 -4.95 0.60
CA THR A 155 -15.59 -4.10 -0.01
C THR A 155 -16.90 -4.87 -0.20
N GLU A 156 -18.04 -4.16 -0.24
CA GLU A 156 -19.34 -4.78 -0.58
C GLU A 156 -19.29 -5.53 -1.92
N LYS A 157 -18.54 -5.02 -2.89
CA LYS A 157 -18.35 -5.69 -4.19
C LYS A 157 -17.66 -7.04 -4.02
N SER A 158 -16.62 -7.10 -3.17
CA SER A 158 -15.92 -8.35 -2.84
C SER A 158 -16.82 -9.29 -2.06
N LEU A 159 -17.59 -8.77 -1.10
CA LEU A 159 -18.55 -9.55 -0.31
C LEU A 159 -19.62 -10.18 -1.20
N ARG A 160 -20.18 -9.44 -2.17
CA ARG A 160 -21.18 -9.97 -3.13
C ARG A 160 -20.61 -11.03 -4.07
N LYS A 161 -19.34 -10.94 -4.44
CA LYS A 161 -18.64 -11.94 -5.26
C LYS A 161 -18.19 -13.15 -4.45
N GLY A 162 -18.06 -13.01 -3.14
CA GLY A 162 -17.62 -14.05 -2.24
C GLY A 162 -18.67 -15.15 -2.12
N GLY A 163 -18.52 -16.21 -2.90
CA GLY A 163 -19.41 -17.38 -2.87
C GLY A 163 -19.27 -18.19 -1.56
N PRO A 164 -19.95 -19.36 -1.49
CA PRO A 164 -19.91 -20.24 -0.31
C PRO A 164 -18.49 -20.62 0.13
N TRP A 165 -17.56 -20.79 -0.78
CA TRP A 165 -16.17 -21.13 -0.49
C TRP A 165 -15.44 -20.02 0.29
N MET A 166 -15.69 -18.76 -0.07
CA MET A 166 -15.08 -17.62 0.64
C MET A 166 -15.66 -17.48 2.04
N ARG A 167 -16.98 -17.68 2.22
CA ARG A 167 -17.62 -17.70 3.55
C ARG A 167 -17.02 -18.80 4.43
N ARG A 168 -16.91 -20.00 3.87
CA ARG A 168 -16.31 -21.14 4.57
C ARG A 168 -14.85 -20.88 4.93
N ALA A 169 -14.08 -20.26 4.05
CA ALA A 169 -12.70 -19.90 4.33
C ALA A 169 -12.59 -18.81 5.40
N ALA A 170 -13.44 -17.79 5.36
CA ALA A 170 -13.46 -16.73 6.37
C ALA A 170 -13.81 -17.25 7.78
N SER A 171 -14.70 -18.24 7.88
CA SER A 171 -15.04 -18.88 9.17
C SER A 171 -13.86 -19.62 9.82
N ARG A 172 -12.77 -19.84 9.09
CA ARG A 172 -11.53 -20.45 9.56
C ARG A 172 -10.51 -19.46 10.09
N LEU A 173 -10.72 -18.17 9.88
CA LEU A 173 -9.80 -17.15 10.39
C LEU A 173 -9.77 -17.18 11.92
N SER A 174 -8.61 -16.99 12.49
CA SER A 174 -8.42 -16.90 13.95
C SER A 174 -8.69 -15.47 14.44
N LEU A 175 -8.36 -14.46 13.61
CA LEU A 175 -8.56 -13.05 13.89
C LEU A 175 -8.55 -12.27 12.58
N VAL A 176 -9.36 -11.23 12.51
CA VAL A 176 -9.24 -10.15 11.53
C VAL A 176 -9.03 -8.82 12.26
N SER A 177 -7.86 -8.21 12.07
CA SER A 177 -7.62 -6.81 12.42
C SER A 177 -8.06 -5.94 11.25
N ALA A 178 -9.32 -5.50 11.28
CA ALA A 178 -9.92 -4.69 10.22
C ALA A 178 -9.37 -3.25 10.23
N ARG A 179 -9.21 -2.67 9.04
CA ARG A 179 -8.69 -1.28 8.90
C ARG A 179 -9.72 -0.22 9.26
N ASP A 180 -11.01 -0.51 9.06
CA ASP A 180 -12.15 0.38 9.28
C ASP A 180 -13.41 -0.41 9.66
N GLU A 181 -14.44 0.27 10.17
CA GLU A 181 -15.67 -0.39 10.64
C GLU A 181 -16.46 -1.04 9.48
N ALA A 182 -16.48 -0.42 8.30
CA ALA A 182 -17.16 -0.99 7.13
C ALA A 182 -16.52 -2.34 6.74
N SER A 183 -15.19 -2.42 6.75
CA SER A 183 -14.47 -3.67 6.55
C SER A 183 -14.72 -4.67 7.68
N ALA A 184 -14.78 -4.21 8.93
CA ALA A 184 -15.08 -5.08 10.07
C ALA A 184 -16.47 -5.71 9.94
N GLU A 185 -17.48 -4.94 9.61
CA GLU A 185 -18.83 -5.43 9.36
C GLU A 185 -18.87 -6.42 8.20
N ALA A 186 -18.18 -6.12 7.10
CA ALA A 186 -18.10 -7.00 5.95
C ALA A 186 -17.46 -8.36 6.29
N PHE A 187 -16.39 -8.39 7.09
CA PHE A 187 -15.77 -9.63 7.55
C PHE A 187 -16.67 -10.43 8.51
N ARG A 188 -17.39 -9.75 9.43
CA ARG A 188 -18.41 -10.41 10.29
C ARG A 188 -19.53 -11.04 9.45
N HIS A 189 -20.03 -10.31 8.44
CA HIS A 189 -20.99 -10.81 7.47
C HIS A 189 -20.49 -12.00 6.65
N LEU A 190 -19.19 -12.02 6.35
CA LEU A 190 -18.55 -13.13 5.66
C LEU A 190 -18.40 -14.37 6.55
N GLY A 191 -18.57 -14.23 7.87
CA GLY A 191 -18.51 -15.32 8.85
C GLY A 191 -17.18 -15.45 9.59
N ALA A 192 -16.31 -14.43 9.58
CA ALA A 192 -15.11 -14.44 10.39
C ALA A 192 -15.47 -14.40 11.90
N PRO A 193 -14.90 -15.29 12.72
CA PRO A 193 -15.36 -15.48 14.11
C PRO A 193 -14.87 -14.40 15.10
N ASP A 194 -13.68 -13.83 14.88
CA ASP A 194 -13.12 -12.74 15.69
C ASP A 194 -12.69 -11.60 14.76
N VAL A 195 -13.39 -10.46 14.84
CA VAL A 195 -13.11 -9.28 14.02
C VAL A 195 -12.99 -8.07 14.95
N ARG A 196 -11.81 -7.47 14.94
CA ARG A 196 -11.46 -6.30 15.75
C ARG A 196 -10.96 -5.15 14.91
N LEU A 197 -11.10 -3.94 15.40
CA LEU A 197 -10.65 -2.74 14.71
C LEU A 197 -9.17 -2.45 15.04
N GLY A 198 -8.28 -2.62 14.06
CA GLY A 198 -6.86 -2.33 14.17
C GLY A 198 -6.48 -0.95 13.63
N GLY A 199 -7.26 -0.46 12.68
CA GLY A 199 -6.99 0.78 11.94
C GLY A 199 -6.19 0.55 10.67
N ASN A 200 -6.04 1.59 9.87
CA ASN A 200 -5.37 1.54 8.58
C ASN A 200 -3.85 1.74 8.73
N LEU A 201 -3.07 0.69 8.49
CA LEU A 201 -1.60 0.72 8.60
C LEU A 201 -0.92 1.77 7.70
N LYS A 202 -1.62 2.28 6.68
CA LYS A 202 -1.12 3.41 5.88
C LYS A 202 -0.85 4.65 6.71
N ALA A 203 -1.52 4.81 7.84
CA ALA A 203 -1.35 5.94 8.73
C ALA A 203 0.00 5.97 9.44
N ASP A 204 0.61 4.81 9.70
CA ASP A 204 1.88 4.69 10.42
C ASP A 204 3.09 4.42 9.51
N LEU A 205 2.91 4.49 8.18
CA LEU A 205 4.07 4.39 7.27
C LEU A 205 5.08 5.49 7.57
N PRO A 206 6.39 5.22 7.55
CA PRO A 206 7.40 6.27 7.75
C PRO A 206 7.29 7.34 6.66
N PRO A 207 7.64 8.60 6.96
CA PRO A 207 7.67 9.62 5.93
C PRO A 207 8.66 9.20 4.83
N PRO A 208 8.32 9.47 3.56
CA PRO A 208 9.17 9.08 2.45
C PRO A 208 10.49 9.85 2.48
N ARG A 209 11.55 9.17 2.07
CA ARG A 209 12.85 9.80 1.86
C ARG A 209 12.98 10.20 0.39
N PRO A 210 13.57 11.36 0.08
CA PRO A 210 13.94 11.69 -1.28
C PRO A 210 14.84 10.61 -1.87
N LEU A 211 14.53 10.14 -3.07
CA LEU A 211 15.32 9.11 -3.76
C LEU A 211 16.44 9.72 -4.62
N HIS A 212 16.33 11.00 -4.98
CA HIS A 212 17.23 11.68 -5.89
C HIS A 212 17.79 12.97 -5.28
N GLU A 213 19.09 13.23 -5.47
CA GLU A 213 19.77 14.44 -4.98
C GLU A 213 19.23 15.73 -5.62
N GLY A 214 18.64 15.64 -6.80
CA GLY A 214 18.02 16.76 -7.52
C GLY A 214 16.97 17.53 -6.74
N TRP A 215 16.34 16.92 -5.74
CA TRP A 215 15.42 17.62 -4.83
C TRP A 215 16.09 18.76 -4.09
N THR A 216 17.37 18.65 -3.77
CA THR A 216 18.15 19.72 -3.13
C THR A 216 18.30 20.94 -4.04
N ALA A 217 18.60 20.72 -5.33
CA ALA A 217 18.70 21.79 -6.32
C ALA A 217 17.34 22.48 -6.57
N LEU A 218 16.25 21.69 -6.65
CA LEU A 218 14.89 22.22 -6.78
C LEU A 218 14.52 23.10 -5.58
N ARG A 219 14.76 22.62 -4.35
CA ARG A 219 14.51 23.37 -3.12
C ARG A 219 15.23 24.71 -3.10
N ALA A 220 16.48 24.72 -3.50
CA ALA A 220 17.26 25.95 -3.57
C ALA A 220 16.69 26.94 -4.57
N ALA A 221 16.29 26.44 -5.75
CA ALA A 221 15.76 27.28 -6.84
C ALA A 221 14.35 27.83 -6.58
N TRP A 222 13.53 27.08 -5.86
CA TRP A 222 12.14 27.45 -5.53
C TRP A 222 11.98 27.89 -4.06
N ALA A 223 13.11 28.22 -3.39
CA ALA A 223 13.08 28.68 -2.01
C ALA A 223 12.21 29.94 -1.85
N GLY A 224 11.30 29.90 -0.88
CA GLY A 224 10.38 31.02 -0.61
C GLY A 224 9.22 31.18 -1.60
N LEU A 225 9.11 30.29 -2.61
CA LEU A 225 8.00 30.28 -3.54
C LEU A 225 6.93 29.26 -3.12
N PRO A 226 5.63 29.56 -3.31
CA PRO A 226 4.59 28.59 -3.10
C PRO A 226 4.64 27.47 -4.19
N VAL A 227 4.42 26.23 -3.78
CA VAL A 227 4.44 25.06 -4.65
C VAL A 227 3.12 24.28 -4.51
N ALA A 228 2.40 24.11 -5.60
CA ALA A 228 1.30 23.15 -5.68
C ALA A 228 1.85 21.80 -6.16
N VAL A 229 1.44 20.71 -5.53
CA VAL A 229 1.84 19.35 -5.94
C VAL A 229 0.59 18.58 -6.34
N ALA A 230 0.43 18.31 -7.64
CA ALA A 230 -0.66 17.51 -8.18
C ALA A 230 -0.17 16.07 -8.38
N GLY A 231 -0.58 15.18 -7.49
CA GLY A 231 -0.13 13.80 -7.48
C GLY A 231 -1.15 12.80 -7.97
N ASN A 232 -0.65 11.79 -8.69
CA ASN A 232 -1.44 10.69 -9.24
C ASN A 232 -2.56 11.13 -10.20
N THR A 233 -2.32 12.15 -11.04
CA THR A 233 -3.31 12.60 -12.01
C THR A 233 -3.63 11.50 -13.02
N VAL A 234 -4.89 11.43 -13.41
CA VAL A 234 -5.40 10.55 -14.46
C VAL A 234 -5.93 11.37 -15.61
N GLU A 235 -6.36 10.71 -16.68
CA GLU A 235 -6.92 11.37 -17.87
C GLU A 235 -8.04 12.35 -17.49
N ASP A 236 -8.07 13.49 -18.15
CA ASP A 236 -8.96 14.65 -17.92
C ASP A 236 -8.65 15.47 -16.63
N GLU A 237 -7.92 14.96 -15.68
CA GLU A 237 -7.56 15.72 -14.47
C GLU A 237 -6.36 16.65 -14.69
N GLU A 238 -5.45 16.32 -15.61
CA GLU A 238 -4.30 17.17 -15.92
C GLU A 238 -4.74 18.55 -16.43
N ASP A 239 -5.75 18.58 -17.28
CA ASP A 239 -6.34 19.82 -17.80
C ASP A 239 -6.97 20.66 -16.69
N LEU A 240 -7.74 20.02 -15.82
CA LEU A 240 -8.36 20.66 -14.65
C LEU A 240 -7.30 21.28 -13.73
N VAL A 241 -6.26 20.52 -13.40
CA VAL A 241 -5.16 20.95 -12.52
C VAL A 241 -4.40 22.13 -13.14
N LEU A 242 -4.03 22.04 -14.41
CA LEU A 242 -3.31 23.11 -15.12
C LEU A 242 -4.16 24.39 -15.20
N GLY A 243 -5.46 24.27 -15.42
CA GLY A 243 -6.39 25.40 -15.42
C GLY A 243 -6.50 26.07 -14.04
N ALA A 244 -6.68 25.28 -12.98
CA ALA A 244 -6.76 25.76 -11.60
C ALA A 244 -5.44 26.42 -11.16
N TRP A 245 -4.30 25.80 -11.46
CA TRP A 245 -2.97 26.36 -11.17
C TRP A 245 -2.74 27.68 -11.91
N ARG A 246 -3.09 27.78 -13.18
CA ARG A 246 -2.93 29.01 -13.96
C ARG A 246 -3.76 30.15 -13.37
N ALA A 247 -5.01 29.91 -13.03
CA ALA A 247 -5.87 30.90 -12.39
C ALA A 247 -5.34 31.34 -11.02
N ALA A 248 -4.86 30.41 -10.19
CA ALA A 248 -4.27 30.73 -8.91
C ALA A 248 -2.96 31.54 -9.07
N ARG A 249 -2.16 31.28 -10.08
CA ARG A 249 -0.91 32.01 -10.37
C ARG A 249 -1.11 33.48 -10.67
N GLU A 250 -2.26 33.89 -11.19
CA GLU A 250 -2.60 35.31 -11.40
C GLU A 250 -2.62 36.09 -10.08
N LYS A 251 -3.02 35.43 -8.97
CA LYS A 251 -3.09 36.02 -7.63
C LYS A 251 -1.84 35.73 -6.79
N HIS A 252 -1.14 34.63 -7.09
CA HIS A 252 0.06 34.20 -6.39
C HIS A 252 1.25 34.15 -7.37
N PRO A 253 1.84 35.31 -7.75
CA PRO A 253 2.97 35.36 -8.63
C PRO A 253 4.13 34.51 -8.09
N GLY A 254 4.70 33.67 -8.94
CA GLY A 254 5.76 32.73 -8.52
C GLY A 254 5.25 31.36 -8.09
N LEU A 255 3.94 31.10 -8.06
CA LEU A 255 3.41 29.77 -7.79
C LEU A 255 3.97 28.73 -8.76
N LYS A 256 4.62 27.71 -8.23
CA LYS A 256 5.20 26.58 -8.95
C LYS A 256 4.25 25.38 -8.90
N LEU A 257 4.45 24.45 -9.84
CA LEU A 257 3.67 23.22 -9.91
C LEU A 257 4.61 22.01 -10.05
N ILE A 258 4.35 20.98 -9.25
CA ILE A 258 4.86 19.63 -9.52
C ILE A 258 3.66 18.80 -9.98
N LEU A 259 3.71 18.25 -11.18
CA LEU A 259 2.66 17.44 -11.78
C LEU A 259 3.16 16.01 -11.95
N ALA A 260 2.50 15.06 -11.31
CA ALA A 260 2.88 13.65 -11.29
C ALA A 260 1.75 12.75 -11.82
N PRO A 261 1.75 12.38 -13.10
CA PRO A 261 0.76 11.47 -13.66
C PRO A 261 0.88 10.05 -13.05
N ARG A 262 -0.26 9.40 -12.81
CA ARG A 262 -0.33 8.07 -12.16
C ARG A 262 0.31 6.95 -13.01
N GLN A 263 0.19 7.03 -14.32
CA GLN A 263 0.57 5.95 -15.22
C GLN A 263 1.73 6.37 -16.13
N PRO A 264 2.83 5.58 -16.21
CA PRO A 264 3.98 5.90 -17.07
C PRO A 264 3.60 6.13 -18.55
N ARG A 265 2.61 5.42 -19.06
CA ARG A 265 2.13 5.58 -20.45
C ARG A 265 1.55 6.96 -20.75
N ARG A 266 1.25 7.77 -19.73
CA ARG A 266 0.73 9.14 -19.88
C ARG A 266 1.82 10.21 -19.82
N PHE A 267 3.03 9.88 -19.44
CA PHE A 267 4.09 10.87 -19.23
C PHE A 267 4.36 11.74 -20.47
N ASP A 268 4.44 11.12 -21.65
CA ASP A 268 4.66 11.84 -22.90
C ASP A 268 3.44 12.66 -23.30
N ALA A 269 2.23 12.10 -23.20
CA ALA A 269 1.01 12.83 -23.51
C ALA A 269 0.81 14.07 -22.62
N VAL A 270 1.20 13.99 -21.33
CA VAL A 270 1.14 15.13 -20.41
C VAL A 270 2.23 16.16 -20.72
N ALA A 271 3.43 15.73 -21.13
CA ALA A 271 4.46 16.64 -21.60
C ALA A 271 4.02 17.40 -22.85
N ASP A 272 3.40 16.72 -23.83
CA ASP A 272 2.85 17.32 -25.04
C ASP A 272 1.72 18.31 -24.71
N LEU A 273 0.85 17.98 -23.77
CA LEU A 273 -0.21 18.87 -23.28
C LEU A 273 0.37 20.17 -22.69
N MET A 274 1.43 20.07 -21.88
CA MET A 274 2.09 21.23 -21.29
C MET A 274 2.79 22.08 -22.36
N ALA A 275 3.46 21.45 -23.32
CA ALA A 275 4.11 22.13 -24.44
C ALA A 275 3.08 22.87 -25.31
N ALA A 276 1.96 22.23 -25.64
CA ALA A 276 0.86 22.85 -26.39
C ALA A 276 0.25 24.07 -25.69
N ARG A 277 0.33 24.12 -24.36
CA ARG A 277 -0.11 25.26 -23.54
C ARG A 277 0.97 26.33 -23.31
N GLY A 278 2.16 26.16 -23.92
CA GLY A 278 3.27 27.10 -23.81
C GLY A 278 3.85 27.20 -22.40
N LEU A 279 3.77 26.15 -21.59
CA LEU A 279 4.28 26.15 -20.22
C LEU A 279 5.80 25.97 -20.20
N ALA A 280 6.48 26.72 -19.35
CA ALA A 280 7.90 26.52 -19.06
C ALA A 280 8.06 25.35 -18.07
N PHE A 281 8.27 24.12 -18.57
CA PHE A 281 8.35 22.92 -17.76
C PHE A 281 9.65 22.13 -17.97
N ARG A 282 9.99 21.28 -17.01
CA ARG A 282 11.06 20.28 -17.11
C ARG A 282 10.53 18.91 -16.73
N ARG A 283 11.13 17.87 -17.31
CA ARG A 283 10.85 16.47 -16.97
C ARG A 283 11.88 15.97 -15.95
N ALA A 284 11.47 15.28 -14.90
CA ALA A 284 12.36 14.66 -13.95
C ALA A 284 13.23 13.58 -14.60
N SER A 285 12.68 12.78 -15.54
CA SER A 285 13.40 11.77 -16.32
C SER A 285 14.51 12.35 -17.22
N GLY A 286 14.42 13.61 -17.60
CA GLY A 286 15.44 14.31 -18.40
C GLY A 286 16.68 14.74 -17.60
N GLY A 287 16.77 14.33 -16.34
CA GLY A 287 17.82 14.69 -15.42
C GLY A 287 17.47 15.89 -14.53
N TRP A 288 17.83 15.79 -13.25
CA TRP A 288 17.56 16.81 -12.22
C TRP A 288 18.46 18.05 -12.35
N GLY A 289 19.18 18.18 -13.48
CA GLY A 289 19.87 19.41 -13.86
C GLY A 289 21.24 19.58 -13.26
N GLU A 290 22.11 18.61 -13.39
CA GLU A 290 23.54 18.94 -13.42
C GLU A 290 23.78 19.94 -14.56
N GLY A 291 23.95 21.20 -14.21
CA GLY A 291 24.32 22.28 -15.14
C GLY A 291 23.19 23.10 -15.76
N ALA A 292 21.90 22.82 -15.53
CA ALA A 292 20.83 23.68 -16.04
C ALA A 292 20.05 24.39 -14.91
N PRO A 293 19.97 25.72 -14.93
CA PRO A 293 19.28 26.45 -13.86
C PRO A 293 17.78 26.15 -13.88
N TRP A 294 17.19 25.96 -12.67
CA TRP A 294 15.73 25.91 -12.47
C TRP A 294 15.06 27.27 -12.69
N SER A 295 15.87 28.32 -12.92
CA SER A 295 15.40 29.66 -13.27
C SER A 295 14.60 29.61 -14.57
N GLY A 296 13.39 30.18 -14.56
CA GLY A 296 12.49 30.15 -15.70
C GLY A 296 11.63 28.89 -15.80
N THR A 297 11.82 27.88 -14.95
CA THR A 297 10.93 26.70 -14.89
C THR A 297 9.77 26.96 -13.95
N ASP A 298 8.54 26.78 -14.43
CA ASP A 298 7.31 26.95 -13.65
C ASP A 298 6.70 25.61 -13.22
N VAL A 299 6.92 24.57 -14.03
CA VAL A 299 6.33 23.25 -13.78
C VAL A 299 7.42 22.17 -13.83
N LEU A 300 7.43 21.28 -12.83
CA LEU A 300 8.15 20.02 -12.88
C LEU A 300 7.15 18.92 -13.26
N LEU A 301 7.35 18.26 -14.39
CA LEU A 301 6.69 16.99 -14.70
C LEU A 301 7.47 15.88 -14.00
N LEU A 302 6.88 15.31 -12.94
CA LEU A 302 7.47 14.19 -12.21
C LEU A 302 7.11 12.87 -12.92
N ASP A 303 7.86 12.56 -13.93
CA ASP A 303 7.73 11.38 -14.78
C ASP A 303 8.71 10.25 -14.38
N THR A 304 9.00 10.17 -13.07
CA THR A 304 9.75 9.12 -12.41
C THR A 304 8.87 8.40 -11.39
N LEU A 305 9.21 7.14 -11.07
CA LEU A 305 8.42 6.35 -10.13
C LEU A 305 9.04 6.37 -8.72
N GLY A 306 8.16 6.43 -7.70
CA GLY A 306 8.54 6.31 -6.29
C GLY A 306 8.93 7.64 -5.61
N GLU A 307 8.85 8.77 -6.29
CA GLU A 307 9.27 10.07 -5.77
C GLU A 307 8.11 11.00 -5.38
N LEU A 308 6.86 10.63 -5.67
CA LEU A 308 5.69 11.49 -5.40
C LEU A 308 5.58 11.88 -3.92
N SER A 309 5.84 10.96 -3.02
CA SER A 309 5.77 11.25 -1.59
C SER A 309 6.85 12.25 -1.15
N ALA A 310 8.03 12.24 -1.79
CA ALA A 310 9.04 13.26 -1.58
C ALA A 310 8.61 14.61 -2.19
N ALA A 311 7.94 14.58 -3.35
CA ALA A 311 7.39 15.77 -3.99
C ALA A 311 6.37 16.48 -3.07
N TYR A 312 5.51 15.74 -2.38
CA TYR A 312 4.56 16.35 -1.45
C TYR A 312 5.25 17.13 -0.33
N ALA A 313 6.42 16.68 0.15
CA ALA A 313 7.18 17.41 1.15
C ALA A 313 7.72 18.77 0.65
N GLU A 314 7.74 19.00 -0.66
CA GLU A 314 8.09 20.29 -1.26
C GLU A 314 6.88 21.22 -1.43
N GLY A 315 5.66 20.70 -1.21
CA GLY A 315 4.42 21.41 -1.47
C GLY A 315 4.04 22.43 -0.38
N THR A 316 3.37 23.49 -0.79
CA THR A 316 2.55 24.37 0.06
C THR A 316 1.12 23.83 0.13
N VAL A 317 0.66 23.21 -0.95
CA VAL A 317 -0.64 22.56 -1.07
C VAL A 317 -0.53 21.33 -1.97
N ALA A 318 -1.29 20.31 -1.65
CA ALA A 318 -1.38 19.08 -2.45
C ALA A 318 -2.76 18.96 -3.12
N LEU A 319 -2.75 18.57 -4.39
CA LEU A 319 -3.93 18.18 -5.16
C LEU A 319 -3.84 16.66 -5.35
N VAL A 320 -4.58 15.91 -4.53
CA VAL A 320 -4.56 14.44 -4.62
C VAL A 320 -5.63 13.99 -5.60
N ALA A 321 -5.18 13.64 -6.78
CA ALA A 321 -6.03 13.37 -7.93
C ALA A 321 -6.68 11.96 -7.91
N GLY A 322 -7.37 11.60 -8.99
CA GLY A 322 -8.18 10.38 -9.11
C GLY A 322 -9.59 10.50 -8.57
N GLY A 323 -9.90 11.61 -7.91
CA GLY A 323 -11.21 11.86 -7.33
C GLY A 323 -12.09 12.82 -8.14
N TRP A 324 -11.54 13.55 -9.08
CA TRP A 324 -12.29 14.39 -10.02
C TRP A 324 -12.72 13.62 -11.26
N ALA A 325 -11.90 12.65 -11.71
CA ALA A 325 -12.27 11.65 -12.70
C ALA A 325 -12.62 10.36 -11.95
N ALA A 326 -13.77 9.80 -12.07
CA ALA A 326 -14.36 8.67 -11.31
C ALA A 326 -13.45 7.43 -11.05
N ALA A 327 -12.19 7.64 -10.66
CA ALA A 327 -11.17 6.62 -10.40
C ALA A 327 -11.08 6.17 -8.93
N GLY A 328 -11.94 6.71 -8.06
CA GLY A 328 -12.02 6.32 -6.63
C GLY A 328 -10.99 6.99 -5.72
N GLY A 329 -10.24 7.98 -6.23
CA GLY A 329 -9.27 8.76 -5.46
C GLY A 329 -7.93 8.05 -5.23
N HIS A 330 -6.96 8.81 -4.73
CA HIS A 330 -5.64 8.34 -4.30
C HIS A 330 -5.38 8.67 -2.84
N ASN A 331 -4.26 8.20 -2.30
CA ASN A 331 -3.95 8.23 -0.86
C ASN A 331 -3.77 9.67 -0.34
N PRO A 332 -4.71 10.22 0.46
CA PRO A 332 -4.61 11.58 0.98
C PRO A 332 -3.66 11.71 2.18
N LEU A 333 -3.25 10.60 2.78
CA LEU A 333 -2.31 10.62 3.91
C LEU A 333 -0.89 11.02 3.50
N GLU A 334 -0.50 10.79 2.24
CA GLU A 334 0.86 11.09 1.79
C GLU A 334 1.24 12.56 2.00
N PRO A 335 0.48 13.55 1.50
CA PRO A 335 0.76 14.95 1.77
C PRO A 335 0.49 15.36 3.22
N VAL A 336 -0.60 14.89 3.82
CA VAL A 336 -0.98 15.26 5.19
C VAL A 336 0.10 14.88 6.21
N ARG A 337 0.75 13.72 6.03
CA ARG A 337 1.82 13.25 6.93
C ARG A 337 3.11 14.06 6.85
N VAL A 338 3.31 14.81 5.79
CA VAL A 338 4.43 15.76 5.67
C VAL A 338 4.01 17.20 5.97
N GLY A 339 2.80 17.38 6.52
CA GLY A 339 2.30 18.68 6.96
C GLY A 339 1.74 19.55 5.83
N VAL A 340 1.41 18.96 4.70
CA VAL A 340 0.88 19.68 3.53
C VAL A 340 -0.65 19.50 3.44
N PRO A 341 -1.44 20.58 3.49
CA PRO A 341 -2.89 20.51 3.33
C PRO A 341 -3.25 19.94 1.96
N ALA A 342 -4.29 19.10 1.91
CA ALA A 342 -4.69 18.41 0.70
C ALA A 342 -6.05 18.86 0.17
N LEU A 343 -6.17 18.99 -1.14
CA LEU A 343 -7.42 19.11 -1.88
C LEU A 343 -7.67 17.78 -2.60
N VAL A 344 -8.87 17.20 -2.41
CA VAL A 344 -9.27 15.93 -3.04
C VAL A 344 -10.60 16.11 -3.77
N GLY A 345 -10.81 15.36 -4.84
CA GLY A 345 -12.10 15.33 -5.53
C GLY A 345 -13.16 14.54 -4.75
N PRO A 346 -14.47 14.66 -5.10
CA PRO A 346 -15.55 13.96 -4.43
C PRO A 346 -15.56 12.44 -4.62
N GLY A 347 -14.84 11.91 -5.61
CA GLY A 347 -14.75 10.48 -5.91
C GLY A 347 -13.64 9.78 -5.12
N PHE A 348 -13.78 9.61 -3.81
CA PHE A 348 -12.77 9.01 -2.92
C PHE A 348 -13.15 7.63 -2.37
N SER A 349 -13.90 6.84 -3.11
CA SER A 349 -14.41 5.52 -2.66
C SER A 349 -13.34 4.51 -2.22
N ASN A 350 -12.09 4.70 -2.64
CA ASN A 350 -10.97 3.88 -2.17
C ASN A 350 -10.44 4.30 -0.79
N PHE A 351 -10.88 5.47 -0.27
CA PHE A 351 -10.35 6.12 0.94
C PHE A 351 -11.47 6.69 1.83
N GLU A 352 -12.64 6.05 1.84
CA GLU A 352 -13.78 6.41 2.69
C GLU A 352 -13.45 6.35 4.18
N ASP A 353 -12.48 5.53 4.56
CA ASP A 353 -11.96 5.41 5.92
C ASP A 353 -11.01 6.55 6.32
N LEU A 354 -10.40 7.24 5.37
CA LEU A 354 -9.38 8.27 5.61
C LEU A 354 -9.89 9.70 5.38
N VAL A 355 -10.67 9.92 4.32
CA VAL A 355 -11.09 11.27 3.92
C VAL A 355 -11.98 11.94 4.97
N PRO A 356 -13.02 11.32 5.54
CA PRO A 356 -13.87 11.97 6.55
C PRO A 356 -13.10 12.43 7.80
N PRO A 357 -12.33 11.60 8.51
CA PRO A 357 -11.61 12.04 9.70
C PRO A 357 -10.53 13.09 9.41
N LEU A 358 -9.88 13.04 8.26
CA LEU A 358 -8.91 14.07 7.87
C LEU A 358 -9.58 15.41 7.54
N ARG A 359 -10.77 15.37 6.93
CA ARG A 359 -11.59 16.57 6.67
C ARG A 359 -12.07 17.22 7.96
N GLU A 360 -12.58 16.43 8.89
CA GLU A 360 -13.04 16.91 10.21
C GLU A 360 -11.90 17.54 11.02
N ALA A 361 -10.68 17.01 10.87
CA ALA A 361 -9.48 17.58 11.48
C ALA A 361 -8.94 18.82 10.73
N GLY A 362 -9.56 19.25 9.62
CA GLY A 362 -9.11 20.40 8.84
C GLY A 362 -7.82 20.15 8.03
N LEU A 363 -7.40 18.90 7.86
CA LEU A 363 -6.16 18.53 7.18
C LEU A 363 -6.33 18.37 5.67
N LEU A 364 -7.57 18.21 5.21
CA LEU A 364 -7.92 18.20 3.78
C LEU A 364 -9.30 18.83 3.54
N GLN A 365 -9.54 19.16 2.26
CA GLN A 365 -10.85 19.61 1.77
C GLN A 365 -11.29 18.72 0.60
N VAL A 366 -12.58 18.37 0.58
CA VAL A 366 -13.22 17.72 -0.56
C VAL A 366 -13.81 18.82 -1.45
N VAL A 367 -13.33 18.90 -2.68
CA VAL A 367 -13.60 20.03 -3.58
C VAL A 367 -14.11 19.50 -4.93
N PRO A 368 -15.28 19.93 -5.43
CA PRO A 368 -15.71 19.62 -6.78
C PRO A 368 -14.80 20.28 -7.83
N ALA A 369 -14.74 19.73 -9.03
CA ALA A 369 -13.88 20.24 -10.11
C ALA A 369 -14.05 21.73 -10.35
N ALA A 370 -15.30 22.23 -10.42
CA ALA A 370 -15.59 23.64 -10.64
C ALA A 370 -15.09 24.58 -9.51
N GLY A 371 -14.87 24.06 -8.31
CA GLY A 371 -14.37 24.81 -7.16
C GLY A 371 -12.87 24.76 -6.94
N LEU A 372 -12.13 23.96 -7.73
CA LEU A 372 -10.73 23.66 -7.45
C LEU A 372 -9.85 24.92 -7.46
N GLY A 373 -10.02 25.83 -8.41
CA GLY A 373 -9.23 27.06 -8.47
C GLY A 373 -9.48 27.98 -7.26
N VAL A 374 -10.74 28.08 -6.78
CA VAL A 374 -11.10 28.88 -5.61
C VAL A 374 -10.51 28.27 -4.33
N ALA A 375 -10.61 26.95 -4.18
CA ALA A 375 -10.07 26.26 -3.02
C ALA A 375 -8.52 26.34 -2.99
N LEU A 376 -7.89 26.21 -4.14
CA LEU A 376 -6.43 26.35 -4.28
C LEU A 376 -5.98 27.77 -3.85
N ASP A 377 -6.65 28.81 -4.34
CA ASP A 377 -6.41 30.20 -3.95
C ASP A 377 -6.57 30.40 -2.43
N ALA A 378 -7.64 29.89 -1.86
CA ALA A 378 -7.91 30.02 -0.43
C ALA A 378 -6.83 29.35 0.45
N VAL A 379 -6.38 28.14 0.07
CA VAL A 379 -5.32 27.44 0.80
C VAL A 379 -4.00 28.20 0.69
N LEU A 380 -3.64 28.68 -0.50
CA LEU A 380 -2.41 29.45 -0.72
C LEU A 380 -2.40 30.78 0.04
N ALA A 381 -3.55 31.45 0.15
CA ALA A 381 -3.69 32.69 0.92
C ALA A 381 -3.59 32.47 2.43
N ALA A 382 -4.03 31.32 2.93
CA ALA A 382 -4.01 30.97 4.36
C ALA A 382 -2.69 30.31 4.80
N ALA A 383 -1.95 29.68 3.88
CA ALA A 383 -0.76 28.90 4.21
C ALA A 383 0.44 29.85 4.47
N PRO A 384 1.08 29.79 5.65
CA PRO A 384 2.43 30.33 5.78
C PRO A 384 3.34 29.51 4.83
N LEU A 385 4.23 30.21 4.11
CA LEU A 385 5.23 29.58 3.29
C LEU A 385 6.02 28.57 4.14
N ARG A 386 5.73 27.25 3.96
CA ARG A 386 6.29 26.13 4.71
C ARG A 386 6.28 26.33 6.23
N SER A 387 5.21 26.00 6.88
CA SER A 387 5.16 25.89 8.33
C SER A 387 5.31 24.43 8.75
N GLY A 388 6.42 24.20 9.42
CA GLY A 388 6.70 23.20 10.44
C GLY A 388 6.00 21.85 10.36
N GLY A 389 6.77 20.77 10.31
CA GLY A 389 6.50 19.43 10.75
C GLY A 389 5.14 18.76 10.44
N PRO A 390 5.07 17.43 10.52
CA PRO A 390 3.83 16.71 10.28
C PRO A 390 2.71 17.16 11.22
N ALA A 391 1.57 17.52 10.68
CA ALA A 391 0.36 17.78 11.47
C ALA A 391 -0.05 16.51 12.23
N PRO A 392 -0.49 16.64 13.51
CA PRO A 392 -0.93 15.47 14.25
C PRO A 392 -2.17 14.87 13.57
N LEU A 393 -2.07 13.62 13.15
CA LEU A 393 -3.20 12.87 12.62
C LEU A 393 -4.32 12.73 13.68
N PRO A 394 -5.59 12.60 13.29
CA PRO A 394 -6.69 12.23 14.19
C PRO A 394 -6.33 10.97 15.01
N GLU A 395 -6.84 10.89 16.24
CA GLU A 395 -6.51 9.80 17.18
C GLU A 395 -6.77 8.41 16.58
N GLY A 396 -7.88 8.24 15.86
CA GLY A 396 -8.21 6.98 15.19
C GLY A 396 -7.22 6.53 14.12
N LEU A 397 -6.42 7.47 13.58
CA LEU A 397 -5.40 7.21 12.55
C LEU A 397 -3.97 7.13 13.12
N ARG A 398 -3.77 7.21 14.44
CA ARG A 398 -2.45 7.08 15.08
C ARG A 398 -2.27 5.72 15.71
N GLY A 399 -1.03 5.22 15.77
CA GLY A 399 -0.68 3.99 16.48
C GLY A 399 -1.40 2.75 15.93
N THR A 400 -1.73 2.73 14.65
CA THR A 400 -2.44 1.60 14.03
C THR A 400 -1.55 0.36 13.98
N LEU A 401 -0.24 0.54 13.80
CA LEU A 401 0.73 -0.55 13.87
C LEU A 401 0.79 -1.14 15.29
N ASP A 402 0.87 -0.31 16.33
CA ASP A 402 0.92 -0.78 17.71
C ASP A 402 -0.38 -1.49 18.11
N ARG A 403 -1.56 -0.96 17.71
CA ARG A 403 -2.84 -1.66 17.92
C ARG A 403 -2.88 -3.00 17.21
N THR A 404 -2.45 -3.04 15.94
CA THR A 404 -2.39 -4.27 15.14
C THR A 404 -1.46 -5.29 15.80
N MET A 405 -0.25 -4.87 16.20
CA MET A 405 0.70 -5.74 16.90
C MET A 405 0.12 -6.26 18.23
N GLY A 406 -0.55 -5.42 19.02
CA GLY A 406 -1.22 -5.84 20.24
C GLY A 406 -2.32 -6.90 20.02
N LEU A 407 -3.04 -6.82 18.89
CA LEU A 407 -4.01 -7.86 18.51
C LEU A 407 -3.34 -9.17 18.07
N VAL A 408 -2.15 -9.11 17.48
CA VAL A 408 -1.38 -10.29 17.02
C VAL A 408 -0.55 -10.93 18.15
N GLU A 409 -0.20 -10.18 19.19
CA GLU A 409 0.66 -10.60 20.30
C GLU A 409 0.28 -11.95 20.94
N PRO A 410 -1.01 -12.28 21.21
CA PRO A 410 -1.37 -13.58 21.78
C PRO A 410 -0.92 -14.77 20.91
N TYR A 411 -0.87 -14.59 19.60
CA TYR A 411 -0.41 -15.62 18.65
C TYR A 411 1.12 -15.68 18.58
N LEU A 412 1.81 -14.55 18.73
CA LEU A 412 3.27 -14.48 18.77
C LEU A 412 3.84 -15.12 20.05
N ALA A 413 3.18 -14.93 21.18
CA ALA A 413 3.57 -15.52 22.46
C ALA A 413 3.60 -17.05 22.40
N THR A 414 2.70 -17.69 21.64
CA THR A 414 2.70 -19.14 21.47
C THR A 414 3.92 -19.66 20.72
N LEU A 415 4.48 -18.87 19.78
CA LEU A 415 5.70 -19.20 19.05
C LEU A 415 6.93 -19.15 19.96
N SER A 416 6.98 -18.18 20.86
CA SER A 416 8.09 -17.99 21.82
C SER A 416 8.09 -19.08 22.89
N ALA A 417 6.92 -19.47 23.39
CA ALA A 417 6.78 -20.54 24.38
C ALA A 417 7.23 -21.91 23.83
N ALA A 418 6.93 -22.21 22.57
CA ALA A 418 7.39 -23.43 21.89
C ALA A 418 8.92 -23.49 21.74
N SER A 419 9.62 -22.34 21.73
CA SER A 419 11.08 -22.28 21.66
C SER A 419 11.77 -22.53 23.01
N GLY A 420 11.11 -22.23 24.12
CA GLY A 420 11.64 -22.42 25.48
C GLY A 420 11.60 -23.87 25.99
N LEU A 421 10.64 -24.67 25.50
CA LEU A 421 10.44 -26.05 25.95
C LEU A 421 11.48 -27.07 25.46
N GLU A 422 12.22 -26.75 24.37
CA GLU A 422 13.28 -27.64 23.86
C GLU A 422 14.66 -27.36 24.48
N SER A 423 14.89 -26.17 25.02
CA SER A 423 16.16 -25.89 25.74
C SER A 423 16.31 -26.68 27.04
N HIS A 424 15.22 -27.23 27.59
CA HIS A 424 15.20 -28.08 28.78
C HIS A 424 15.18 -29.60 28.50
N ARG A 425 15.20 -30.02 27.23
CA ARG A 425 15.26 -31.47 26.88
C ARG A 425 16.61 -31.95 26.37
N VAL A 426 17.63 -31.10 26.39
CA VAL A 426 19.02 -31.42 25.97
C VAL A 426 19.98 -31.09 27.11
N SER A 427 19.61 -31.39 28.35
CA SER A 427 20.49 -31.39 29.49
C SER A 427 20.39 -32.73 30.21
#